data_7d912413892dcdc0e01c10cb80649d68
#
_entry.id   7d912413892dcdc0e01c10cb80649d68
#
_cell.length_a   1.000
_cell.length_b   1.000
_cell.length_c   1.000
_cell.angle_alpha   90.00
_cell.angle_beta   90.00
_cell.angle_gamma   90.00
#
_symmetry.space_group_name_H-M   'P 1'
#
loop_
_entity.id
_entity.type
_entity.pdbx_description
1 polymer ?
#
loop_
_entity_poly.entity_id
_entity_poly.type
_entity_poly.pdbx_seq_one_letter_code
_entity_poly.pdbx_strand_id
1 'polypeptide(L)'
;MLARLARWLVAHRRLVALTWAALLVVGGWFGGQVFDHLGETSGIRPDAESVRAENRLERLAEEGPEVFAFVDGRPATDKTLTASVTEITDAVRRMRGVVEVDDFYHSAGPWATDDLRSLLIRVELARDLPTAERERLVAEVAARLATVDAPRVVVGGEEVAEREFAEQATRDLTRGEAITLPVLLVVLLVVFGGVIAAAVPLTVAFASIATTLLALLALSAVAPVSEYSVNVVTLLGLGLAVDYSLLLVARFREQRAAGRDVAEAVATTMASAGRTVCFSGLTVAAALSGLLLFAEPLFRSMALAGMAVVVLTVLAAVTLVPALLAIAGHRLRPARPRPAGGG
;
A
#
# COMPACT_ATOMS: atom_id res chain seq x y z
N MET A 1 15.36 33.14 -2.28
CA MET A 1 15.71 32.09 -1.29
C MET A 1 16.22 30.83 -1.97
N LEU A 2 15.47 30.19 -2.88
CA LEU A 2 15.86 28.91 -3.52
C LEU A 2 17.20 28.94 -4.28
N ALA A 3 17.55 30.04 -4.94
CA ALA A 3 18.86 30.18 -5.59
C ALA A 3 20.05 30.22 -4.59
N ARG A 4 19.85 30.72 -3.37
CA ARG A 4 20.87 30.65 -2.30
C ARG A 4 21.01 29.24 -1.77
N LEU A 5 19.88 28.58 -1.54
CA LEU A 5 19.82 27.13 -1.17
C LEU A 5 20.55 26.31 -2.21
N ALA A 6 20.25 26.52 -3.50
CA ALA A 6 20.88 25.77 -4.60
C ALA A 6 22.42 25.90 -4.59
N ARG A 7 22.95 27.08 -4.37
CA ARG A 7 24.41 27.30 -4.27
C ARG A 7 25.03 26.54 -3.10
N TRP A 8 24.37 26.55 -1.96
CA TRP A 8 24.80 25.80 -0.78
C TRP A 8 24.77 24.28 -1.05
N LEU A 9 23.68 23.78 -1.69
CA LEU A 9 23.52 22.36 -2.08
C LEU A 9 24.60 21.91 -3.06
N VAL A 10 24.96 22.75 -4.05
CA VAL A 10 26.05 22.47 -4.99
C VAL A 10 27.38 22.34 -4.25
N ALA A 11 27.66 23.22 -3.29
CA ALA A 11 28.88 23.17 -2.47
C ALA A 11 28.94 21.89 -1.61
N HIS A 12 27.80 21.49 -1.04
CA HIS A 12 27.71 20.35 -0.12
C HIS A 12 27.05 19.11 -0.77
N ARG A 13 27.07 19.00 -2.10
CA ARG A 13 26.37 17.98 -2.89
C ARG A 13 26.56 16.53 -2.40
N ARG A 14 27.81 16.19 -1.98
CA ARG A 14 28.13 14.85 -1.47
C ARG A 14 27.48 14.59 -0.12
N LEU A 15 27.51 15.56 0.79
CA LEU A 15 26.88 15.46 2.09
C LEU A 15 25.36 15.27 1.95
N VAL A 16 24.70 16.07 1.12
CA VAL A 16 23.26 15.95 0.86
C VAL A 16 22.90 14.60 0.26
N ALA A 17 23.69 14.14 -0.74
CA ALA A 17 23.45 12.83 -1.34
C ALA A 17 23.66 11.69 -0.32
N LEU A 18 24.67 11.78 0.56
CA LEU A 18 24.91 10.79 1.61
C LEU A 18 23.79 10.81 2.67
N THR A 19 23.30 11.98 3.06
CA THR A 19 22.17 12.09 4.00
C THR A 19 20.93 11.40 3.44
N TRP A 20 20.56 11.67 2.18
CA TRP A 20 19.43 11.02 1.53
C TRP A 20 19.66 9.50 1.32
N ALA A 21 20.91 9.09 1.01
CA ALA A 21 21.24 7.67 0.93
C ALA A 21 21.11 6.98 2.29
N ALA A 22 21.54 7.63 3.37
CA ALA A 22 21.33 7.12 4.73
C ALA A 22 19.82 7.02 5.07
N LEU A 23 19.04 8.06 4.75
CA LEU A 23 17.58 8.05 4.95
C LEU A 23 16.89 6.94 4.12
N LEU A 24 17.35 6.69 2.89
CA LEU A 24 16.84 5.61 2.05
C LEU A 24 17.15 4.24 2.66
N VAL A 25 18.36 4.03 3.14
CA VAL A 25 18.76 2.76 3.78
C VAL A 25 18.01 2.55 5.09
N VAL A 26 17.98 3.56 5.97
CA VAL A 26 17.27 3.50 7.26
C VAL A 26 15.77 3.34 7.03
N GLY A 27 15.19 4.12 6.12
CA GLY A 27 13.77 4.05 5.80
C GLY A 27 13.37 2.76 5.09
N GLY A 28 14.25 2.20 4.24
CA GLY A 28 14.05 0.90 3.63
C GLY A 28 14.14 -0.27 4.62
N TRP A 29 15.01 -0.16 5.63
CA TRP A 29 15.18 -1.20 6.66
C TRP A 29 14.08 -1.14 7.73
N PHE A 30 13.86 0.04 8.31
CA PHE A 30 12.92 0.20 9.42
C PHE A 30 11.51 0.59 8.95
N GLY A 31 11.37 1.24 7.80
CA GLY A 31 10.06 1.67 7.29
C GLY A 31 9.11 0.50 7.02
N GLY A 32 9.67 -0.68 6.70
CA GLY A 32 8.87 -1.90 6.56
C GLY A 32 8.18 -2.35 7.85
N GLN A 33 8.71 -1.99 9.01
CA GLN A 33 8.08 -2.33 10.31
C GLN A 33 6.75 -1.58 10.53
N VAL A 34 6.45 -0.58 9.72
CA VAL A 34 5.13 0.07 9.77
C VAL A 34 4.02 -0.93 9.52
N PHE A 35 4.23 -1.95 8.66
CA PHE A 35 3.23 -2.98 8.37
C PHE A 35 2.83 -3.80 9.59
N ASP A 36 3.74 -4.01 10.55
CA ASP A 36 3.46 -4.71 11.81
C ASP A 36 2.65 -3.84 12.80
N HIS A 37 2.56 -2.53 12.52
CA HIS A 37 1.87 -1.54 13.35
C HIS A 37 0.65 -0.94 12.65
N LEU A 38 0.34 -1.40 11.43
CA LEU A 38 -0.91 -1.05 10.77
C LEU A 38 -2.03 -1.72 11.56
N GLY A 39 -2.83 -0.92 12.26
CA GLY A 39 -4.01 -1.44 12.91
C GLY A 39 -5.02 -1.86 11.83
N GLU A 40 -5.73 -2.95 12.08
CA GLU A 40 -7.05 -3.20 11.49
C GLU A 40 -7.98 -2.06 11.94
N THR A 41 -7.74 -0.89 11.40
CA THR A 41 -8.67 0.20 11.60
C THR A 41 -9.79 -0.12 10.61
N SER A 42 -10.77 -0.88 11.10
CA SER A 42 -12.08 -0.87 10.46
C SER A 42 -12.41 0.61 10.28
N GLY A 43 -12.31 1.14 9.07
CA GLY A 43 -12.32 2.58 8.78
C GLY A 43 -13.47 3.39 9.40
N ILE A 44 -14.17 2.83 10.37
CA ILE A 44 -15.39 3.29 11.02
C ILE A 44 -15.02 3.72 12.44
N ARG A 45 -15.57 4.85 12.86
CA ARG A 45 -15.40 5.37 14.24
C ARG A 45 -15.95 4.37 15.27
N PRO A 46 -15.20 4.11 16.37
CA PRO A 46 -15.67 3.21 17.44
C PRO A 46 -16.97 3.69 18.10
N ASP A 47 -17.29 4.98 18.03
CA ASP A 47 -18.51 5.60 18.57
C ASP A 47 -19.65 5.72 17.54
N ALA A 48 -19.46 5.23 16.31
CA ALA A 48 -20.52 5.19 15.31
C ALA A 48 -21.72 4.33 15.79
N GLU A 49 -22.92 4.73 15.40
CA GLU A 49 -24.14 4.02 15.81
C GLU A 49 -24.15 2.57 15.31
N SER A 50 -23.65 2.34 14.09
CA SER A 50 -23.49 1.00 13.52
C SER A 50 -22.57 0.13 14.37
N VAL A 51 -21.37 0.64 14.75
CA VAL A 51 -20.40 -0.09 15.58
C VAL A 51 -20.97 -0.34 16.99
N ARG A 52 -21.69 0.62 17.55
CA ARG A 52 -22.37 0.41 18.84
C ARG A 52 -23.49 -0.63 18.75
N ALA A 53 -24.23 -0.65 17.64
CA ALA A 53 -25.25 -1.66 17.40
C ALA A 53 -24.62 -3.05 17.20
N GLU A 54 -23.57 -3.14 16.38
CA GLU A 54 -22.80 -4.36 16.14
C GLU A 54 -22.20 -4.91 17.43
N ASN A 55 -21.48 -4.10 18.20
CA ASN A 55 -20.96 -4.47 19.52
C ASN A 55 -22.05 -4.87 20.53
N ARG A 56 -23.29 -4.39 20.34
CA ARG A 56 -24.42 -4.78 21.18
C ARG A 56 -25.02 -6.10 20.71
N LEU A 57 -25.12 -6.30 19.40
CA LEU A 57 -25.51 -7.59 18.79
C LEU A 57 -24.50 -8.67 19.13
N GLU A 58 -23.22 -8.42 18.97
CA GLU A 58 -22.15 -9.34 19.37
C GLU A 58 -22.19 -9.73 20.86
N ARG A 59 -22.56 -8.79 21.75
CA ARG A 59 -22.73 -9.07 23.17
C ARG A 59 -24.00 -9.87 23.47
N LEU A 60 -24.98 -9.81 22.61
CA LEU A 60 -26.26 -10.51 22.75
C LEU A 60 -26.25 -11.87 22.01
N ALA A 61 -25.52 -11.94 20.91
CA ALA A 61 -25.19 -13.20 20.24
C ALA A 61 -24.10 -13.88 21.06
N GLU A 62 -24.37 -15.09 21.53
CA GLU A 62 -23.40 -15.93 22.24
C GLU A 62 -22.42 -16.59 21.24
N GLU A 63 -22.61 -16.37 19.94
CA GLU A 63 -21.89 -16.97 18.83
C GLU A 63 -20.55 -16.27 18.55
N GLY A 64 -19.53 -17.08 18.23
CA GLY A 64 -18.21 -16.63 17.81
C GLY A 64 -18.09 -16.44 16.29
N PRO A 65 -16.89 -16.10 15.76
CA PRO A 65 -16.65 -16.04 14.32
C PRO A 65 -16.95 -17.36 13.62
N GLU A 66 -17.53 -17.28 12.43
CA GLU A 66 -17.99 -18.45 11.69
C GLU A 66 -17.27 -18.65 10.35
N VAL A 67 -16.99 -19.90 10.04
CA VAL A 67 -16.50 -20.33 8.72
C VAL A 67 -17.51 -21.28 8.12
N PHE A 68 -17.90 -21.03 6.88
CA PHE A 68 -18.86 -21.84 6.15
C PHE A 68 -18.18 -22.57 5.00
N ALA A 69 -18.61 -23.82 4.75
CA ALA A 69 -18.29 -24.50 3.51
C ALA A 69 -19.56 -24.94 2.81
N PHE A 70 -19.74 -24.49 1.57
CA PHE A 70 -20.78 -24.92 0.67
C PHE A 70 -20.23 -26.02 -0.22
N VAL A 71 -20.81 -27.20 -0.12
CA VAL A 71 -20.40 -28.44 -0.82
C VAL A 71 -21.47 -28.79 -1.82
N ASP A 72 -21.13 -28.90 -3.10
CA ASP A 72 -22.09 -29.09 -4.19
C ASP A 72 -21.63 -30.13 -5.21
N GLY A 73 -22.59 -30.67 -5.93
CA GLY A 73 -22.38 -31.55 -7.08
C GLY A 73 -22.42 -33.07 -6.81
N ARG A 74 -22.63 -33.48 -5.54
CA ARG A 74 -22.94 -34.89 -5.17
C ARG A 74 -24.18 -34.95 -4.29
N PRO A 75 -25.03 -35.95 -4.43
CA PRO A 75 -26.16 -36.17 -3.51
C PRO A 75 -25.67 -36.37 -2.07
N ALA A 76 -26.39 -35.87 -1.08
CA ALA A 76 -26.07 -36.08 0.33
C ALA A 76 -26.04 -37.57 0.74
N THR A 77 -26.67 -38.43 -0.03
CA THR A 77 -26.69 -39.91 0.16
C THR A 77 -25.46 -40.60 -0.42
N ASP A 78 -24.56 -39.88 -1.09
CA ASP A 78 -23.33 -40.47 -1.64
C ASP A 78 -22.39 -40.89 -0.50
N LYS A 79 -21.96 -42.14 -0.50
CA LYS A 79 -21.14 -42.73 0.56
C LYS A 79 -19.76 -42.11 0.64
N THR A 80 -19.18 -41.69 -0.49
CA THR A 80 -17.87 -41.08 -0.55
C THR A 80 -17.95 -39.66 0.03
N LEU A 81 -19.00 -38.90 -0.32
CA LEU A 81 -19.24 -37.59 0.26
C LEU A 81 -19.47 -37.66 1.76
N THR A 82 -20.34 -38.60 2.22
CA THR A 82 -20.60 -38.80 3.65
C THR A 82 -19.31 -39.08 4.42
N ALA A 83 -18.50 -40.05 3.93
CA ALA A 83 -17.25 -40.39 4.59
C ALA A 83 -16.27 -39.20 4.64
N SER A 84 -16.12 -38.47 3.53
CA SER A 84 -15.22 -37.32 3.45
C SER A 84 -15.68 -36.18 4.36
N VAL A 85 -16.96 -35.80 4.34
CA VAL A 85 -17.50 -34.75 5.23
C VAL A 85 -17.31 -35.16 6.69
N THR A 86 -17.66 -36.38 7.07
CA THR A 86 -17.54 -36.87 8.45
C THR A 86 -16.07 -36.84 8.92
N GLU A 87 -15.14 -37.34 8.10
CA GLU A 87 -13.71 -37.35 8.44
C GLU A 87 -13.18 -35.92 8.67
N ILE A 88 -13.52 -35.00 7.77
CA ILE A 88 -13.03 -33.61 7.83
C ILE A 88 -13.68 -32.86 8.98
N THR A 89 -15.00 -32.93 9.15
CA THR A 89 -15.69 -32.26 10.26
C THR A 89 -15.25 -32.81 11.61
N ASP A 90 -14.99 -34.11 11.74
CA ASP A 90 -14.41 -34.70 12.96
C ASP A 90 -12.97 -34.22 13.23
N ALA A 91 -12.18 -34.02 12.18
CA ALA A 91 -10.84 -33.46 12.33
C ALA A 91 -10.89 -31.99 12.76
N VAL A 92 -11.79 -31.19 12.17
CA VAL A 92 -12.00 -29.77 12.54
C VAL A 92 -12.54 -29.66 13.96
N ARG A 93 -13.49 -30.49 14.36
CA ARG A 93 -14.08 -30.50 15.71
C ARG A 93 -13.06 -30.74 16.83
N ARG A 94 -11.95 -31.42 16.51
CA ARG A 94 -10.83 -31.67 17.45
C ARG A 94 -9.81 -30.52 17.52
N MET A 95 -9.94 -29.49 16.68
CA MET A 95 -9.02 -28.34 16.68
C MET A 95 -9.28 -27.47 17.91
N ARG A 96 -8.21 -27.02 18.53
CA ARG A 96 -8.30 -26.07 19.65
C ARG A 96 -8.83 -24.71 19.14
N GLY A 97 -9.85 -24.19 19.80
CA GLY A 97 -10.49 -22.92 19.42
C GLY A 97 -11.69 -23.11 18.49
N VAL A 98 -12.04 -24.33 18.08
CA VAL A 98 -13.33 -24.67 17.46
C VAL A 98 -14.33 -24.97 18.59
N VAL A 99 -15.49 -24.30 18.54
CA VAL A 99 -16.56 -24.44 19.52
C VAL A 99 -17.61 -25.43 19.05
N GLU A 100 -18.08 -25.24 17.82
CA GLU A 100 -19.12 -26.08 17.23
C GLU A 100 -18.86 -26.33 15.75
N VAL A 101 -19.29 -27.49 15.27
CA VAL A 101 -19.27 -27.84 13.84
C VAL A 101 -20.61 -28.48 13.52
N ASP A 102 -21.37 -27.79 12.70
CA ASP A 102 -22.64 -28.25 12.18
C ASP A 102 -22.52 -28.74 10.76
N ASP A 103 -23.10 -29.86 10.48
CA ASP A 103 -23.21 -30.42 9.16
C ASP A 103 -24.48 -31.29 9.02
N PHE A 104 -24.84 -31.63 7.80
CA PHE A 104 -26.04 -32.41 7.49
C PHE A 104 -26.12 -33.78 8.20
N TYR A 105 -24.99 -34.40 8.50
CA TYR A 105 -24.94 -35.78 9.03
C TYR A 105 -24.97 -35.82 10.57
N HIS A 106 -24.60 -34.74 11.24
CA HIS A 106 -24.41 -34.77 12.69
C HIS A 106 -25.28 -33.74 13.44
N SER A 107 -25.83 -32.75 12.76
CA SER A 107 -26.59 -31.69 13.42
C SER A 107 -28.00 -31.57 12.87
N ALA A 108 -28.95 -31.27 13.74
CA ALA A 108 -30.30 -30.96 13.33
C ALA A 108 -30.34 -29.52 12.78
N GLY A 109 -30.81 -29.34 11.55
CA GLY A 109 -30.94 -28.00 10.96
C GLY A 109 -31.01 -28.01 9.44
N PRO A 110 -31.10 -26.85 8.81
CA PRO A 110 -31.18 -26.69 7.35
C PRO A 110 -29.80 -26.78 6.67
N TRP A 111 -29.05 -27.83 6.95
CA TRP A 111 -27.67 -28.00 6.47
C TRP A 111 -27.59 -28.64 5.08
N ALA A 112 -28.71 -28.79 4.39
CA ALA A 112 -28.77 -29.22 2.99
C ALA A 112 -29.86 -28.49 2.25
N THR A 113 -29.74 -28.41 0.93
CA THR A 113 -30.81 -27.94 0.04
C THR A 113 -31.96 -28.96 -0.03
N ASP A 114 -33.16 -28.51 -0.40
CA ASP A 114 -34.36 -29.37 -0.49
C ASP A 114 -34.17 -30.58 -1.42
N ASP A 115 -33.35 -30.44 -2.45
CA ASP A 115 -33.01 -31.51 -3.40
C ASP A 115 -31.85 -32.39 -2.94
N LEU A 116 -31.31 -32.15 -1.75
CA LEU A 116 -30.17 -32.85 -1.12
C LEU A 116 -28.91 -32.93 -2.00
N ARG A 117 -28.71 -31.98 -2.90
CA ARG A 117 -27.54 -31.96 -3.79
C ARG A 117 -26.44 -31.00 -3.31
N SER A 118 -26.76 -30.11 -2.41
CA SER A 118 -25.79 -29.18 -1.81
C SER A 118 -25.88 -29.24 -0.30
N LEU A 119 -24.74 -29.24 0.35
CA LEU A 119 -24.60 -29.24 1.81
C LEU A 119 -23.94 -27.97 2.29
N LEU A 120 -24.32 -27.51 3.48
CA LEU A 120 -23.66 -26.44 4.21
C LEU A 120 -22.99 -27.04 5.44
N ILE A 121 -21.72 -26.70 5.65
CA ILE A 121 -20.99 -26.99 6.87
C ILE A 121 -20.73 -25.64 7.55
N ARG A 122 -21.07 -25.50 8.82
CA ARG A 122 -20.78 -24.34 9.66
C ARG A 122 -19.75 -24.72 10.71
N VAL A 123 -18.75 -23.90 10.88
CA VAL A 123 -17.74 -24.04 11.93
C VAL A 123 -17.71 -22.75 12.74
N GLU A 124 -18.06 -22.86 14.00
CA GLU A 124 -17.99 -21.75 14.94
C GLU A 124 -16.68 -21.78 15.72
N LEU A 125 -16.00 -20.63 15.80
CA LEU A 125 -14.74 -20.48 16.50
C LEU A 125 -14.93 -19.80 17.84
N ALA A 126 -14.00 -20.05 18.76
CA ALA A 126 -14.02 -19.41 20.07
C ALA A 126 -13.84 -17.89 19.93
N ARG A 127 -14.69 -17.13 20.64
CA ARG A 127 -14.75 -15.69 20.59
C ARG A 127 -13.52 -14.99 21.15
N ASP A 128 -12.93 -15.55 22.20
CA ASP A 128 -11.86 -14.92 22.96
C ASP A 128 -10.45 -15.25 22.41
N LEU A 129 -10.36 -15.69 21.16
CA LEU A 129 -9.08 -15.95 20.51
C LEU A 129 -8.34 -14.63 20.20
N PRO A 130 -7.03 -14.57 20.52
CA PRO A 130 -6.19 -13.47 20.02
C PRO A 130 -6.22 -13.40 18.49
N THR A 131 -6.23 -12.20 17.90
CA THR A 131 -6.37 -11.99 16.44
C THR A 131 -5.44 -12.88 15.62
N ALA A 132 -4.14 -12.95 15.95
CA ALA A 132 -3.18 -13.78 15.22
C ALA A 132 -3.44 -15.29 15.35
N GLU A 133 -4.07 -15.76 16.45
CA GLU A 133 -4.44 -17.16 16.64
C GLU A 133 -5.74 -17.46 15.86
N ARG A 134 -6.69 -16.53 15.88
CA ARG A 134 -7.95 -16.60 15.13
C ARG A 134 -7.68 -16.67 13.62
N GLU A 135 -6.89 -15.76 13.05
CA GLU A 135 -6.51 -15.77 11.64
C GLU A 135 -5.87 -17.08 11.19
N ARG A 136 -4.97 -17.64 12.01
CA ARG A 136 -4.36 -18.94 11.72
C ARG A 136 -5.36 -20.06 11.76
N LEU A 137 -6.27 -20.06 12.75
CA LEU A 137 -7.31 -21.06 12.89
C LEU A 137 -8.31 -21.02 11.73
N VAL A 138 -8.77 -19.80 11.36
CA VAL A 138 -9.63 -19.60 10.17
C VAL A 138 -8.96 -20.16 8.92
N ALA A 139 -7.67 -19.85 8.73
CA ALA A 139 -6.91 -20.36 7.60
C ALA A 139 -6.82 -21.89 7.57
N GLU A 140 -6.56 -22.51 8.73
CA GLU A 140 -6.44 -23.98 8.84
C GLU A 140 -7.79 -24.66 8.66
N VAL A 141 -8.85 -24.12 9.25
CA VAL A 141 -10.23 -24.62 9.07
C VAL A 141 -10.66 -24.52 7.61
N ALA A 142 -10.48 -23.34 6.99
CA ALA A 142 -10.82 -23.13 5.59
C ALA A 142 -10.06 -24.09 4.66
N ALA A 143 -8.75 -24.28 4.89
CA ALA A 143 -7.95 -25.21 4.10
C ALA A 143 -8.42 -26.67 4.25
N ARG A 144 -8.82 -27.09 5.46
CA ARG A 144 -9.35 -28.44 5.68
C ARG A 144 -10.72 -28.63 5.04
N LEU A 145 -11.64 -27.69 5.20
CA LEU A 145 -12.95 -27.75 4.59
C LEU A 145 -12.88 -27.81 3.05
N ALA A 146 -11.93 -27.11 2.46
CA ALA A 146 -11.69 -27.14 1.01
C ALA A 146 -11.24 -28.53 0.49
N THR A 147 -10.80 -29.45 1.35
CA THR A 147 -10.40 -30.81 0.95
C THR A 147 -11.54 -31.83 0.91
N VAL A 148 -12.78 -31.42 1.18
CA VAL A 148 -13.95 -32.31 1.04
C VAL A 148 -14.02 -32.85 -0.39
N ASP A 149 -14.17 -34.16 -0.52
CA ASP A 149 -14.26 -34.83 -1.83
C ASP A 149 -15.61 -34.58 -2.50
N ALA A 150 -15.74 -33.44 -3.14
CA ALA A 150 -16.89 -33.01 -3.92
C ALA A 150 -16.47 -32.27 -5.19
N PRO A 151 -17.29 -32.29 -6.27
CA PRO A 151 -16.98 -31.57 -7.50
C PRO A 151 -16.80 -30.04 -7.29
N ARG A 152 -17.48 -29.47 -6.30
CA ARG A 152 -17.38 -28.07 -5.95
C ARG A 152 -17.47 -27.90 -4.44
N VAL A 153 -16.45 -27.25 -3.89
CA VAL A 153 -16.42 -26.79 -2.51
C VAL A 153 -16.07 -25.31 -2.51
N VAL A 154 -16.89 -24.51 -1.88
CA VAL A 154 -16.65 -23.07 -1.70
C VAL A 154 -16.64 -22.79 -0.21
N VAL A 155 -15.51 -22.30 0.28
CA VAL A 155 -15.38 -21.92 1.68
C VAL A 155 -15.54 -20.40 1.78
N GLY A 156 -16.27 -19.94 2.80
CA GLY A 156 -16.57 -18.53 3.01
C GLY A 156 -16.82 -18.24 4.49
N GLY A 157 -17.27 -17.05 4.76
CA GLY A 157 -17.44 -16.45 6.07
C GLY A 157 -16.77 -15.09 6.08
N GLU A 158 -17.14 -14.24 7.02
CA GLU A 158 -16.61 -12.87 7.08
C GLU A 158 -15.08 -12.84 7.16
N GLU A 159 -14.51 -13.55 8.10
CA GLU A 159 -13.04 -13.66 8.31
C GLU A 159 -12.31 -14.25 7.09
N VAL A 160 -12.93 -15.20 6.38
CA VAL A 160 -12.36 -15.78 5.15
C VAL A 160 -12.38 -14.75 4.02
N ALA A 161 -13.49 -14.03 3.87
CA ALA A 161 -13.66 -13.01 2.83
C ALA A 161 -12.72 -11.82 3.04
N GLU A 162 -12.56 -11.34 4.27
CA GLU A 162 -11.61 -10.26 4.60
C GLU A 162 -10.18 -10.67 4.26
N ARG A 163 -9.78 -11.87 4.65
CA ARG A 163 -8.46 -12.40 4.35
C ARG A 163 -8.22 -12.54 2.85
N GLU A 164 -9.16 -13.15 2.11
CA GLU A 164 -9.04 -13.29 0.65
C GLU A 164 -8.97 -11.94 -0.04
N PHE A 165 -9.74 -10.96 0.43
CA PHE A 165 -9.69 -9.59 -0.08
C PHE A 165 -8.31 -8.94 0.16
N ALA A 166 -7.77 -9.04 1.37
CA ALA A 166 -6.45 -8.51 1.71
C ALA A 166 -5.33 -9.18 0.89
N GLU A 167 -5.37 -10.51 0.77
CA GLU A 167 -4.42 -11.26 -0.05
C GLU A 167 -4.53 -10.89 -1.55
N GLN A 168 -5.76 -10.72 -2.06
CA GLN A 168 -5.98 -10.33 -3.45
C GLN A 168 -5.50 -8.90 -3.70
N ALA A 169 -5.82 -7.96 -2.81
CA ALA A 169 -5.34 -6.58 -2.88
C ALA A 169 -3.81 -6.51 -2.90
N THR A 170 -3.14 -7.29 -2.05
CA THR A 170 -1.67 -7.37 -2.03
C THR A 170 -1.10 -7.95 -3.32
N ARG A 171 -1.72 -9.02 -3.85
CA ARG A 171 -1.31 -9.61 -5.16
C ARG A 171 -1.48 -8.60 -6.30
N ASP A 172 -2.60 -7.89 -6.34
CA ASP A 172 -2.90 -6.92 -7.39
C ASP A 172 -1.96 -5.71 -7.31
N LEU A 173 -1.64 -5.22 -6.12
CA LEU A 173 -0.64 -4.16 -5.92
C LEU A 173 0.74 -4.61 -6.40
N THR A 174 1.22 -5.76 -5.96
CA THR A 174 2.53 -6.30 -6.37
C THR A 174 2.61 -6.50 -7.88
N ARG A 175 1.53 -7.00 -8.50
CA ARG A 175 1.45 -7.16 -9.95
C ARG A 175 1.42 -5.82 -10.68
N GLY A 176 0.67 -4.85 -10.14
CA GLY A 176 0.63 -3.48 -10.64
C GLY A 176 2.02 -2.83 -10.61
N GLU A 177 2.72 -2.92 -9.50
CA GLU A 177 4.09 -2.39 -9.36
C GLU A 177 5.09 -3.09 -10.29
N ALA A 178 5.02 -4.43 -10.40
CA ALA A 178 5.88 -5.22 -11.27
C ALA A 178 5.74 -4.85 -12.76
N ILE A 179 4.57 -4.37 -13.18
CA ILE A 179 4.33 -3.88 -14.55
C ILE A 179 4.69 -2.40 -14.66
N THR A 180 4.26 -1.58 -13.69
CA THR A 180 4.39 -0.12 -13.76
C THR A 180 5.85 0.33 -13.67
N LEU A 181 6.68 -0.28 -12.82
CA LEU A 181 8.08 0.13 -12.66
C LEU A 181 8.93 -0.07 -13.93
N PRO A 182 8.89 -1.22 -14.63
CA PRO A 182 9.58 -1.37 -15.91
C PRO A 182 9.06 -0.42 -17.00
N VAL A 183 7.73 -0.25 -17.10
CA VAL A 183 7.14 0.69 -18.07
C VAL A 183 7.59 2.11 -17.77
N LEU A 184 7.54 2.54 -16.52
CA LEU A 184 8.04 3.84 -16.08
C LEU A 184 9.53 4.02 -16.43
N LEU A 185 10.36 3.01 -16.15
CA LEU A 185 11.78 3.05 -16.49
C LEU A 185 12.00 3.24 -18.00
N VAL A 186 11.27 2.49 -18.84
CA VAL A 186 11.34 2.62 -20.30
C VAL A 186 10.92 4.03 -20.73
N VAL A 187 9.81 4.54 -20.22
CA VAL A 187 9.33 5.90 -20.51
C VAL A 187 10.38 6.94 -20.10
N LEU A 188 10.95 6.83 -18.91
CA LEU A 188 12.01 7.74 -18.44
C LEU A 188 13.27 7.66 -19.33
N LEU A 189 13.68 6.45 -19.74
CA LEU A 189 14.82 6.27 -20.65
C LEU A 189 14.58 6.92 -22.01
N VAL A 190 13.38 6.79 -22.57
CA VAL A 190 12.98 7.40 -23.85
C VAL A 190 12.92 8.93 -23.71
N VAL A 191 12.23 9.44 -22.70
CA VAL A 191 12.04 10.89 -22.48
C VAL A 191 13.36 11.59 -22.19
N PHE A 192 14.18 10.99 -21.33
CA PHE A 192 15.47 11.61 -20.96
C PHE A 192 16.63 11.23 -21.91
N GLY A 193 16.49 10.18 -22.70
CA GLY A 193 17.51 9.75 -23.65
C GLY A 193 18.82 9.30 -22.98
N GLY A 194 18.78 8.84 -21.72
CA GLY A 194 19.96 8.34 -21.02
C GLY A 194 19.69 7.83 -19.62
N VAL A 195 20.43 6.79 -19.22
CA VAL A 195 20.25 6.07 -17.95
C VAL A 195 20.44 6.99 -16.73
N ILE A 196 21.45 7.86 -16.76
CA ILE A 196 21.77 8.77 -15.65
C ILE A 196 20.62 9.75 -15.41
N ALA A 197 20.01 10.27 -16.48
CA ALA A 197 18.89 11.18 -16.37
C ALA A 197 17.61 10.50 -15.87
N ALA A 198 17.38 9.25 -16.29
CA ALA A 198 16.26 8.42 -15.83
C ALA A 198 16.45 7.93 -14.37
N ALA A 199 17.69 7.73 -13.92
CA ALA A 199 17.97 7.31 -12.55
C ALA A 199 17.62 8.39 -11.51
N VAL A 200 17.71 9.69 -11.86
CA VAL A 200 17.41 10.79 -10.91
C VAL A 200 15.98 10.70 -10.36
N PRO A 201 14.91 10.65 -11.19
CA PRO A 201 13.54 10.52 -10.69
C PRO A 201 13.31 9.28 -9.80
N LEU A 202 13.86 8.12 -10.21
CA LEU A 202 13.73 6.88 -9.45
C LEU A 202 14.42 6.97 -8.09
N THR A 203 15.63 7.53 -8.03
CA THR A 203 16.34 7.73 -6.76
C THR A 203 15.54 8.63 -5.83
N VAL A 204 14.93 9.68 -6.35
CA VAL A 204 14.09 10.61 -5.56
C VAL A 204 12.82 9.89 -5.09
N ALA A 205 12.19 9.09 -5.94
CA ALA A 205 10.99 8.34 -5.58
C ALA A 205 11.28 7.36 -4.43
N PHE A 206 12.29 6.52 -4.56
CA PHE A 206 12.65 5.57 -3.51
C PHE A 206 13.07 6.27 -2.21
N ALA A 207 13.84 7.36 -2.30
CA ALA A 207 14.27 8.12 -1.13
C ALA A 207 13.07 8.77 -0.41
N SER A 208 12.13 9.37 -1.14
CA SER A 208 10.94 9.99 -0.55
C SER A 208 9.98 8.96 0.05
N ILE A 209 9.74 7.84 -0.64
CA ILE A 209 8.88 6.76 -0.14
C ILE A 209 9.48 6.16 1.14
N ALA A 210 10.75 5.76 1.11
CA ALA A 210 11.43 5.17 2.28
C ALA A 210 11.42 6.11 3.49
N THR A 211 11.69 7.41 3.27
CA THR A 211 11.64 8.42 4.35
C THR A 211 10.22 8.64 4.85
N THR A 212 9.21 8.54 3.96
CA THR A 212 7.80 8.68 4.36
C THR A 212 7.34 7.46 5.17
N LEU A 213 7.71 6.25 4.79
CA LEU A 213 7.42 5.06 5.58
C LEU A 213 8.04 5.14 6.98
N LEU A 214 9.26 5.66 7.10
CA LEU A 214 9.87 5.94 8.39
C LEU A 214 9.09 6.99 9.20
N ALA A 215 8.58 8.04 8.55
CA ALA A 215 7.73 9.05 9.19
C ALA A 215 6.38 8.45 9.62
N LEU A 216 5.78 7.54 8.83
CA LEU A 216 4.57 6.82 9.21
C LEU A 216 4.80 5.87 10.38
N LEU A 217 5.96 5.19 10.43
CA LEU A 217 6.33 4.38 11.58
C LEU A 217 6.44 5.23 12.86
N ALA A 218 7.01 6.42 12.77
CA ALA A 218 7.03 7.35 13.90
C ALA A 218 5.63 7.87 14.26
N LEU A 219 4.76 8.08 13.27
CA LEU A 219 3.37 8.49 13.48
C LEU A 219 2.53 7.39 14.11
N SER A 220 2.76 6.12 13.78
CA SER A 220 2.02 4.97 14.33
C SER A 220 2.19 4.83 15.85
N ALA A 221 3.25 5.40 16.42
CA ALA A 221 3.46 5.44 17.87
C ALA A 221 2.48 6.39 18.60
N VAL A 222 1.84 7.32 17.91
CA VAL A 222 0.98 8.36 18.50
C VAL A 222 -0.43 8.43 17.90
N ALA A 223 -0.65 7.80 16.76
CA ALA A 223 -1.95 7.77 16.08
C ALA A 223 -2.10 6.47 15.28
N PRO A 224 -3.31 5.93 15.16
CA PRO A 224 -3.57 4.77 14.34
C PRO A 224 -3.30 5.10 12.86
N VAL A 225 -2.53 4.25 12.20
CA VAL A 225 -2.19 4.35 10.77
C VAL A 225 -2.90 3.21 10.05
N SER A 226 -3.72 3.56 9.06
CA SER A 226 -4.42 2.59 8.23
C SER A 226 -3.48 1.99 7.17
N GLU A 227 -3.70 0.74 6.79
CA GLU A 227 -2.99 0.09 5.67
C GLU A 227 -3.13 0.86 4.35
N TYR A 228 -4.30 1.48 4.09
CA TYR A 228 -4.52 2.32 2.90
C TYR A 228 -3.59 3.54 2.84
N SER A 229 -3.05 3.97 3.98
CA SER A 229 -2.08 5.06 4.04
C SER A 229 -0.77 4.72 3.33
N VAL A 230 -0.34 3.45 3.37
CA VAL A 230 0.85 2.99 2.66
C VAL A 230 0.64 3.02 1.15
N ASN A 231 -0.56 2.64 0.68
CA ASN A 231 -0.91 2.72 -0.74
C ASN A 231 -0.89 4.18 -1.24
N VAL A 232 -1.39 5.13 -0.44
CA VAL A 232 -1.30 6.56 -0.75
C VAL A 232 0.17 7.01 -0.84
N VAL A 233 1.02 6.56 0.08
CA VAL A 233 2.45 6.92 0.08
C VAL A 233 3.16 6.38 -1.15
N THR A 234 2.96 5.13 -1.52
CA THR A 234 3.66 4.53 -2.66
C THR A 234 3.19 5.13 -3.99
N LEU A 235 1.89 5.20 -4.23
CA LEU A 235 1.34 5.70 -5.50
C LEU A 235 1.60 7.20 -5.67
N LEU A 236 1.25 8.00 -4.65
CA LEU A 236 1.40 9.45 -4.73
C LEU A 236 2.88 9.86 -4.68
N GLY A 237 3.69 9.16 -3.86
CA GLY A 237 5.12 9.39 -3.74
C GLY A 237 5.86 9.11 -5.03
N LEU A 238 5.57 7.99 -5.70
CA LEU A 238 6.17 7.66 -7.00
C LEU A 238 5.78 8.69 -8.06
N GLY A 239 4.48 9.00 -8.20
CA GLY A 239 3.99 9.96 -9.19
C GLY A 239 4.61 11.34 -9.02
N LEU A 240 4.50 11.92 -7.82
CA LEU A 240 5.03 13.27 -7.55
C LEU A 240 6.56 13.35 -7.66
N ALA A 241 7.29 12.32 -7.20
CA ALA A 241 8.74 12.29 -7.31
C ALA A 241 9.20 12.30 -8.77
N VAL A 242 8.52 11.53 -9.61
CA VAL A 242 8.79 11.48 -11.05
C VAL A 242 8.47 12.83 -11.70
N ASP A 243 7.29 13.38 -11.47
CA ASP A 243 6.84 14.63 -12.09
C ASP A 243 7.71 15.82 -11.68
N TYR A 244 8.03 15.95 -10.38
CA TYR A 244 8.88 17.05 -9.89
C TYR A 244 10.32 16.91 -10.39
N SER A 245 10.85 15.69 -10.41
CA SER A 245 12.19 15.43 -10.94
C SER A 245 12.25 15.68 -12.45
N LEU A 246 11.21 15.26 -13.19
CA LEU A 246 11.11 15.48 -14.63
C LEU A 246 11.18 16.98 -14.95
N LEU A 247 10.39 17.80 -14.24
CA LEU A 247 10.36 19.25 -14.40
C LEU A 247 11.75 19.87 -14.12
N LEU A 248 12.40 19.47 -13.03
CA LEU A 248 13.70 19.99 -12.64
C LEU A 248 14.81 19.55 -13.61
N VAL A 249 14.85 18.29 -13.99
CA VAL A 249 15.86 17.77 -14.94
C VAL A 249 15.69 18.37 -16.34
N ALA A 250 14.44 18.48 -16.82
CA ALA A 250 14.16 19.12 -18.11
C ALA A 250 14.65 20.58 -18.12
N ARG A 251 14.30 21.35 -17.08
CA ARG A 251 14.73 22.74 -16.95
C ARG A 251 16.25 22.88 -16.84
N PHE A 252 16.90 22.01 -16.07
CA PHE A 252 18.36 21.97 -15.98
C PHE A 252 19.01 21.73 -17.36
N ARG A 253 18.49 20.78 -18.15
CA ARG A 253 19.01 20.49 -19.51
C ARG A 253 18.84 21.68 -20.47
N GLU A 254 17.75 22.43 -20.35
CA GLU A 254 17.56 23.69 -21.10
C GLU A 254 18.63 24.72 -20.73
N GLN A 255 18.90 24.89 -19.42
CA GLN A 255 19.94 25.83 -18.96
C GLN A 255 21.35 25.41 -19.42
N ARG A 256 21.61 24.10 -19.45
CA ARG A 256 22.88 23.56 -19.99
C ARG A 256 22.99 23.79 -21.50
N ALA A 257 21.88 23.65 -22.24
CA ALA A 257 21.86 23.93 -23.68
C ALA A 257 22.08 25.42 -23.99
N ALA A 258 21.70 26.33 -23.08
CA ALA A 258 21.98 27.76 -23.14
C ALA A 258 23.44 28.13 -22.79
N GLY A 259 24.34 27.14 -22.60
CA GLY A 259 25.77 27.35 -22.35
C GLY A 259 26.16 27.62 -20.90
N ARG A 260 25.21 27.57 -19.94
CA ARG A 260 25.52 27.78 -18.53
C ARG A 260 26.34 26.63 -17.94
N ASP A 261 27.22 26.94 -17.00
CA ASP A 261 27.90 25.89 -16.25
C ASP A 261 26.91 25.09 -15.35
N VAL A 262 27.39 24.00 -14.73
CA VAL A 262 26.54 23.14 -13.92
C VAL A 262 25.95 23.88 -12.71
N ALA A 263 26.77 24.68 -12.01
CA ALA A 263 26.36 25.37 -10.79
C ALA A 263 25.32 26.46 -11.08
N GLU A 264 25.56 27.25 -12.15
CA GLU A 264 24.64 28.28 -12.62
C GLU A 264 23.33 27.68 -13.14
N ALA A 265 23.41 26.56 -13.91
CA ALA A 265 22.24 25.87 -14.41
C ALA A 265 21.38 25.32 -13.27
N VAL A 266 21.97 24.74 -12.22
CA VAL A 266 21.25 24.30 -11.03
C VAL A 266 20.59 25.48 -10.32
N ALA A 267 21.32 26.56 -10.08
CA ALA A 267 20.80 27.76 -9.38
C ALA A 267 19.60 28.37 -10.13
N THR A 268 19.68 28.47 -11.46
CA THR A 268 18.61 29.03 -12.30
C THR A 268 17.40 28.10 -12.35
N THR A 269 17.64 26.78 -12.43
CA THR A 269 16.56 25.76 -12.38
C THR A 269 15.80 25.86 -11.07
N MET A 270 16.50 25.96 -9.94
CA MET A 270 15.85 26.08 -8.63
C MET A 270 15.11 27.41 -8.44
N ALA A 271 15.59 28.49 -9.04
CA ALA A 271 14.92 29.80 -8.99
C ALA A 271 13.60 29.82 -9.76
N SER A 272 13.44 28.99 -10.79
CA SER A 272 12.24 28.87 -11.63
C SER A 272 11.44 27.60 -11.30
N ALA A 273 11.84 26.45 -11.83
CA ALA A 273 11.13 25.18 -11.67
C ALA A 273 11.04 24.73 -10.20
N GLY A 274 12.07 25.01 -9.37
CA GLY A 274 12.02 24.70 -7.94
C GLY A 274 10.89 25.45 -7.22
N ARG A 275 10.58 26.69 -7.61
CA ARG A 275 9.42 27.43 -7.07
C ARG A 275 8.11 26.76 -7.48
N THR A 276 7.98 26.35 -8.73
CA THR A 276 6.80 25.64 -9.21
C THR A 276 6.56 24.36 -8.41
N VAL A 277 7.60 23.57 -8.16
CA VAL A 277 7.52 22.35 -7.33
C VAL A 277 7.01 22.67 -5.91
N CYS A 278 7.57 23.69 -5.25
CA CYS A 278 7.13 24.08 -3.91
C CYS A 278 5.65 24.52 -3.90
N PHE A 279 5.21 25.33 -4.86
CA PHE A 279 3.82 25.77 -4.94
C PHE A 279 2.87 24.62 -5.26
N SER A 280 3.23 23.73 -6.20
CA SER A 280 2.46 22.54 -6.53
C SER A 280 2.31 21.64 -5.31
N GLY A 281 3.40 21.34 -4.62
CA GLY A 281 3.35 20.51 -3.39
C GLY A 281 2.50 21.14 -2.30
N LEU A 282 2.62 22.45 -2.08
CA LEU A 282 1.78 23.16 -1.11
C LEU A 282 0.29 23.05 -1.47
N THR A 283 -0.05 23.20 -2.74
CA THR A 283 -1.44 23.08 -3.22
C THR A 283 -1.98 21.65 -3.00
N VAL A 284 -1.18 20.62 -3.31
CA VAL A 284 -1.57 19.21 -3.08
C VAL A 284 -1.72 18.95 -1.58
N ALA A 285 -0.77 19.40 -0.74
CA ALA A 285 -0.87 19.23 0.71
C ALA A 285 -2.10 19.95 1.29
N ALA A 286 -2.41 21.15 0.79
CA ALA A 286 -3.62 21.88 1.19
C ALA A 286 -4.90 21.16 0.77
N ALA A 287 -4.94 20.59 -0.43
CA ALA A 287 -6.09 19.76 -0.86
C ALA A 287 -6.27 18.53 0.03
N LEU A 288 -5.19 17.81 0.33
CA LEU A 288 -5.22 16.63 1.21
C LEU A 288 -5.60 16.98 2.65
N SER A 289 -5.25 18.19 3.14
CA SER A 289 -5.67 18.64 4.47
C SER A 289 -7.19 18.73 4.63
N GLY A 290 -7.94 18.87 3.53
CA GLY A 290 -9.41 18.79 3.54
C GLY A 290 -9.95 17.45 4.07
N LEU A 291 -9.20 16.34 3.89
CA LEU A 291 -9.58 15.04 4.44
C LEU A 291 -9.52 15.00 5.97
N LEU A 292 -8.80 15.91 6.63
CA LEU A 292 -8.76 16.02 8.09
C LEU A 292 -10.10 16.49 8.69
N LEU A 293 -10.98 17.08 7.87
CA LEU A 293 -12.32 17.52 8.29
C LEU A 293 -13.28 16.35 8.45
N PHE A 294 -12.97 15.20 7.87
CA PHE A 294 -13.77 14.00 8.06
C PHE A 294 -13.57 13.44 9.46
N ALA A 295 -14.65 12.96 10.04
CA ALA A 295 -14.62 12.39 11.38
C ALA A 295 -14.01 10.97 11.40
N GLU A 296 -14.05 10.28 10.27
CA GLU A 296 -13.59 8.90 10.14
C GLU A 296 -12.06 8.79 10.24
N PRO A 297 -11.52 7.90 11.10
CA PRO A 297 -10.08 7.72 11.29
C PRO A 297 -9.33 7.38 10.01
N LEU A 298 -9.94 6.60 9.12
CA LEU A 298 -9.39 6.22 7.82
C LEU A 298 -8.95 7.44 7.00
N PHE A 299 -9.87 8.40 6.80
CA PHE A 299 -9.56 9.60 5.99
C PHE A 299 -8.51 10.48 6.64
N ARG A 300 -8.50 10.57 7.97
CA ARG A 300 -7.48 11.32 8.71
C ARG A 300 -6.10 10.69 8.58
N SER A 301 -6.02 9.36 8.66
CA SER A 301 -4.78 8.61 8.45
C SER A 301 -4.25 8.80 7.02
N MET A 302 -5.11 8.66 6.01
CA MET A 302 -4.75 8.89 4.60
C MET A 302 -4.32 10.34 4.35
N ALA A 303 -4.96 11.33 5.00
CA ALA A 303 -4.59 12.73 4.90
C ALA A 303 -3.17 12.99 5.45
N LEU A 304 -2.88 12.48 6.64
CA LEU A 304 -1.57 12.64 7.27
C LEU A 304 -0.47 11.97 6.45
N ALA A 305 -0.71 10.75 5.98
CA ALA A 305 0.21 10.02 5.12
C ALA A 305 0.45 10.76 3.79
N GLY A 306 -0.63 11.19 3.13
CA GLY A 306 -0.57 11.94 1.89
C GLY A 306 0.16 13.29 2.05
N MET A 307 -0.12 14.05 3.11
CA MET A 307 0.63 15.29 3.38
C MET A 307 2.10 15.00 3.67
N ALA A 308 2.40 13.97 4.44
CA ALA A 308 3.79 13.59 4.75
C ALA A 308 4.57 13.26 3.47
N VAL A 309 4.00 12.40 2.59
CA VAL A 309 4.68 12.05 1.33
C VAL A 309 4.85 13.25 0.41
N VAL A 310 3.86 14.14 0.32
CA VAL A 310 3.98 15.36 -0.49
C VAL A 310 5.12 16.25 0.02
N VAL A 311 5.17 16.51 1.33
CA VAL A 311 6.21 17.35 1.94
C VAL A 311 7.59 16.73 1.76
N LEU A 312 7.74 15.44 2.04
CA LEU A 312 9.02 14.74 1.91
C LEU A 312 9.48 14.63 0.44
N THR A 313 8.53 14.43 -0.49
CA THR A 313 8.84 14.42 -1.93
C THR A 313 9.27 15.80 -2.43
N VAL A 314 8.61 16.87 -1.99
CA VAL A 314 9.05 18.26 -2.28
C VAL A 314 10.44 18.52 -1.70
N LEU A 315 10.69 18.14 -0.46
CA LEU A 315 12.01 18.26 0.17
C LEU A 315 13.08 17.49 -0.60
N ALA A 316 12.79 16.26 -1.00
CA ALA A 316 13.68 15.47 -1.84
C ALA A 316 13.92 16.16 -3.20
N ALA A 317 12.87 16.63 -3.86
CA ALA A 317 12.98 17.30 -5.15
C ALA A 317 13.82 18.58 -5.06
N VAL A 318 13.66 19.40 -4.02
CA VAL A 318 14.40 20.66 -3.89
C VAL A 318 15.79 20.54 -3.27
N THR A 319 16.14 19.37 -2.72
CA THR A 319 17.46 19.13 -2.10
C THR A 319 18.26 18.03 -2.79
N LEU A 320 17.68 16.84 -2.97
CA LEU A 320 18.38 15.71 -3.57
C LEU A 320 18.57 15.89 -5.08
N VAL A 321 17.56 16.35 -5.83
CA VAL A 321 17.70 16.56 -7.29
C VAL A 321 18.81 17.56 -7.60
N PRO A 322 18.88 18.76 -7.00
CA PRO A 322 20.00 19.66 -7.23
C PRO A 322 21.38 19.06 -6.90
N ALA A 323 21.47 18.28 -5.82
CA ALA A 323 22.71 17.60 -5.45
C ALA A 323 23.12 16.55 -6.48
N LEU A 324 22.17 15.72 -6.95
CA LEU A 324 22.42 14.73 -8.02
C LEU A 324 22.80 15.41 -9.35
N LEU A 325 22.12 16.50 -9.71
CA LEU A 325 22.45 17.28 -10.89
C LEU A 325 23.84 17.93 -10.78
N ALA A 326 24.25 18.37 -9.61
CA ALA A 326 25.59 18.91 -9.37
C ALA A 326 26.69 17.83 -9.43
N ILE A 327 26.37 16.57 -9.11
CA ILE A 327 27.29 15.42 -9.20
C ILE A 327 27.39 14.90 -10.64
N ALA A 328 26.24 14.66 -11.27
CA ALA A 328 26.15 13.96 -12.55
C ALA A 328 25.87 14.88 -13.75
N GLY A 329 25.66 16.17 -13.52
CA GLY A 329 25.18 17.12 -14.56
C GLY A 329 26.08 17.28 -15.77
N HIS A 330 27.38 17.04 -15.63
CA HIS A 330 28.34 17.02 -16.76
C HIS A 330 28.13 15.82 -17.70
N ARG A 331 27.52 14.73 -17.22
CA ARG A 331 27.20 13.54 -18.00
C ARG A 331 25.79 13.60 -18.63
N LEU A 332 24.99 14.58 -18.24
CA LEU A 332 23.66 14.77 -18.81
C LEU A 332 23.75 15.49 -20.14
N ARG A 333 23.19 14.88 -21.18
CA ARG A 333 23.16 15.51 -22.51
C ARG A 333 22.30 16.77 -22.46
N PRO A 334 22.77 17.92 -22.98
CA PRO A 334 21.95 19.13 -23.13
C PRO A 334 20.66 18.82 -23.93
N ALA A 335 19.63 19.61 -23.68
CA ALA A 335 18.40 19.51 -24.49
C ALA A 335 18.73 19.77 -25.96
N ARG A 336 18.10 19.01 -26.86
CA ARG A 336 18.20 19.33 -28.30
C ARG A 336 17.57 20.69 -28.53
N PRO A 337 18.21 21.57 -29.33
CA PRO A 337 17.58 22.85 -29.69
C PRO A 337 16.21 22.53 -30.32
N ARG A 338 15.15 23.17 -29.82
CA ARG A 338 13.88 23.16 -30.57
C ARG A 338 14.16 23.83 -31.91
N PRO A 339 13.79 23.21 -33.05
CA PRO A 339 13.81 23.94 -34.30
C PRO A 339 12.98 25.20 -34.09
N ALA A 340 13.57 26.36 -34.41
CA ALA A 340 12.85 27.64 -34.38
C ALA A 340 11.63 27.42 -35.27
N GLY A 341 10.44 27.34 -34.63
CA GLY A 341 9.19 27.16 -35.34
C GLY A 341 9.06 28.33 -36.32
N GLY A 342 8.94 27.99 -37.58
CA GLY A 342 8.45 28.94 -38.56
C GLY A 342 7.08 29.43 -38.10
N GLY A 343 6.92 30.73 -38.09
CA GLY A 343 5.75 31.48 -37.68
C GLY A 343 4.46 31.11 -38.35
#